data_44fd7ea5a341e71c3da55bc6ac127cc9
#
_entry.id   44fd7ea5a341e71c3da55bc6ac127cc9
#
_cell.length_a   1.000
_cell.length_b   1.000
_cell.length_c   1.000
_cell.angle_alpha   90.00
_cell.angle_beta   90.00
_cell.angle_gamma   90.00
#
_symmetry.space_group_name_H-M   'P 1'
#
loop_
_entity.id
_entity.type
_entity.pdbx_description
1 polymer ?
#
loop_
_entity_poly.entity_id
_entity_poly.type
_entity_poly.pdbx_seq_one_letter_code
_entity_poly.pdbx_strand_id
1 'polypeptide(L)'
;MKGYNQVIIAGNLGTDPQCNTLQNGTSVATISVGTNESYKDANGQVQERVEWHRVVFWSKLADIIRQYLRKGSAVLVSGKLRSRKYTDQTGAERTVTEIIANDLVMLPSGNNQTGGYNQPQQQNSWQNQQPQQQNNWQNQQPQQNNWQQQQQNNQYNRGNWQNNNMQR
;
A
#
# COMPACT_ATOMS: atom_id res chain seq x y z
N MET A 1 -1.59 -36.10 -13.55
CA MET A 1 -1.03 -34.90 -12.93
C MET A 1 -1.92 -33.72 -13.28
N LYS A 2 -2.37 -32.91 -12.30
CA LYS A 2 -3.11 -31.68 -12.59
C LYS A 2 -2.09 -30.55 -12.83
N GLY A 3 -2.16 -29.90 -14.02
CA GLY A 3 -1.29 -28.76 -14.34
C GLY A 3 -1.59 -27.55 -13.46
N TYR A 4 -0.60 -26.69 -13.25
CA TYR A 4 -0.73 -25.39 -12.55
C TYR A 4 -0.56 -24.26 -13.57
N ASN A 5 -1.49 -23.27 -13.53
CA ASN A 5 -1.48 -22.11 -14.41
C ASN A 5 -1.95 -20.90 -13.59
N GLN A 6 -1.00 -20.02 -13.29
CA GLN A 6 -1.26 -18.78 -12.55
C GLN A 6 -0.40 -17.65 -13.12
N VAL A 7 -0.99 -16.47 -13.20
CA VAL A 7 -0.33 -15.22 -13.59
C VAL A 7 -0.68 -14.17 -12.57
N ILE A 8 0.32 -13.42 -12.12
CA ILE A 8 0.15 -12.24 -11.26
C ILE A 8 0.89 -11.10 -11.95
N ILE A 9 0.19 -10.00 -12.22
CA ILE A 9 0.78 -8.79 -12.81
C ILE A 9 0.35 -7.56 -12.01
N ALA A 10 1.27 -6.62 -11.85
CA ALA A 10 1.00 -5.29 -11.33
C ALA A 10 1.44 -4.24 -12.36
N GLY A 11 0.57 -3.29 -12.69
CA GLY A 11 0.86 -2.29 -13.69
C GLY A 11 -0.26 -1.26 -13.82
N ASN A 12 -0.19 -0.46 -14.89
CA ASN A 12 -1.16 0.60 -15.14
C ASN A 12 -1.98 0.32 -16.38
N LEU A 13 -3.25 0.75 -16.38
CA LEU A 13 -4.10 0.65 -17.55
C LEU A 13 -3.61 1.61 -18.65
N GLY A 14 -3.39 1.08 -19.85
CA GLY A 14 -2.98 1.87 -21.02
C GLY A 14 -4.13 2.62 -21.67
N THR A 15 -5.35 2.07 -21.55
CA THR A 15 -6.59 2.62 -22.11
C THR A 15 -7.73 2.48 -21.12
N ASP A 16 -8.84 3.16 -21.38
CA ASP A 16 -10.07 2.92 -20.62
C ASP A 16 -10.58 1.48 -20.81
N PRO A 17 -11.21 0.89 -19.79
CA PRO A 17 -11.77 -0.45 -19.87
C PRO A 17 -12.83 -0.58 -20.96
N GLN A 18 -12.75 -1.65 -21.75
CA GLN A 18 -13.79 -2.03 -22.70
C GLN A 18 -14.79 -2.94 -21.99
N CYS A 19 -16.01 -2.44 -21.76
CA CYS A 19 -17.04 -3.16 -21.03
C CYS A 19 -18.22 -3.47 -21.94
N ASN A 20 -18.61 -4.75 -21.98
CA ASN A 20 -19.74 -5.27 -22.73
C ASN A 20 -20.65 -6.12 -21.85
N THR A 21 -21.91 -6.23 -22.25
CA THR A 21 -22.85 -7.18 -21.63
C THR A 21 -23.27 -8.20 -22.69
N LEU A 22 -23.09 -9.46 -22.39
CA LEU A 22 -23.48 -10.54 -23.29
C LEU A 22 -25.02 -10.70 -23.31
N GLN A 23 -25.54 -11.43 -24.32
CA GLN A 23 -26.98 -11.68 -24.47
C GLN A 23 -27.61 -12.36 -23.25
N ASN A 24 -26.85 -13.15 -22.51
CA ASN A 24 -27.28 -13.81 -21.27
C ASN A 24 -27.22 -12.91 -20.02
N GLY A 25 -26.96 -11.59 -20.19
CA GLY A 25 -26.86 -10.64 -19.09
C GLY A 25 -25.50 -10.63 -18.36
N THR A 26 -24.54 -11.46 -18.77
CA THR A 26 -23.22 -11.50 -18.11
C THR A 26 -22.37 -10.30 -18.53
N SER A 27 -21.89 -9.52 -17.56
CA SER A 27 -20.93 -8.45 -17.81
C SER A 27 -19.53 -9.00 -18.09
N VAL A 28 -18.84 -8.40 -19.05
CA VAL A 28 -17.45 -8.70 -19.42
C VAL A 28 -16.70 -7.40 -19.55
N ALA A 29 -15.54 -7.30 -18.93
CA ALA A 29 -14.62 -6.18 -19.06
C ALA A 29 -13.26 -6.67 -19.57
N THR A 30 -12.69 -5.95 -20.52
CA THR A 30 -11.33 -6.18 -21.02
C THR A 30 -10.50 -4.94 -20.74
N ILE A 31 -9.33 -5.13 -20.12
CA ILE A 31 -8.36 -4.07 -19.89
C ILE A 31 -7.01 -4.44 -20.50
N SER A 32 -6.22 -3.42 -20.84
CA SER A 32 -4.82 -3.54 -21.23
C SER A 32 -3.96 -3.01 -20.11
N VAL A 33 -3.16 -3.89 -19.49
CA VAL A 33 -2.26 -3.55 -18.37
C VAL A 33 -0.83 -3.52 -18.88
N GLY A 34 -0.14 -2.38 -18.73
CA GLY A 34 1.28 -2.25 -19.03
C GLY A 34 2.15 -2.54 -17.83
N THR A 35 3.14 -3.41 -17.99
CA THR A 35 4.21 -3.64 -17.00
C THR A 35 5.51 -3.07 -17.55
N ASN A 36 6.18 -2.20 -16.78
CA ASN A 36 7.45 -1.60 -17.18
C ASN A 36 8.60 -2.50 -16.73
N GLU A 37 9.47 -2.80 -17.66
CA GLU A 37 10.73 -3.52 -17.43
C GLU A 37 11.89 -2.62 -17.80
N SER A 38 12.93 -2.59 -16.98
CA SER A 38 14.19 -1.94 -17.30
C SER A 38 15.29 -2.98 -17.35
N TYR A 39 16.10 -2.94 -18.41
CA TYR A 39 17.25 -3.83 -18.57
C TYR A 39 18.46 -3.04 -19.10
N LYS A 40 19.66 -3.57 -18.88
CA LYS A 40 20.88 -3.01 -19.46
C LYS A 40 21.18 -3.71 -20.78
N ASP A 41 21.40 -2.93 -21.81
CA ASP A 41 21.85 -3.44 -23.12
C ASP A 41 23.35 -3.87 -23.09
N ALA A 42 23.83 -4.38 -24.23
CA ALA A 42 25.22 -4.83 -24.37
C ALA A 42 26.26 -3.71 -24.16
N ASN A 43 25.85 -2.43 -24.26
CA ASN A 43 26.71 -1.26 -24.06
C ASN A 43 26.59 -0.71 -22.61
N GLY A 44 25.83 -1.40 -21.73
CA GLY A 44 25.61 -0.97 -20.35
C GLY A 44 24.59 0.16 -20.19
N GLN A 45 23.88 0.56 -21.26
CA GLN A 45 22.84 1.58 -21.21
C GLN A 45 21.52 0.97 -20.69
N VAL A 46 20.82 1.73 -19.85
CA VAL A 46 19.50 1.31 -19.34
C VAL A 46 18.46 1.55 -20.42
N GLN A 47 17.77 0.48 -20.82
CA GLN A 47 16.64 0.50 -21.73
C GLN A 47 15.36 0.21 -20.98
N GLU A 48 14.28 0.88 -21.36
CA GLU A 48 12.96 0.64 -20.82
C GLU A 48 12.07 -0.02 -21.87
N ARG A 49 11.32 -1.01 -21.44
CA ARG A 49 10.33 -1.72 -22.26
C ARG A 49 9.03 -1.83 -21.51
N VAL A 50 7.92 -1.65 -22.23
CA VAL A 50 6.57 -1.88 -21.69
C VAL A 50 6.02 -3.14 -22.35
N GLU A 51 5.62 -4.11 -21.52
CA GLU A 51 4.87 -5.28 -21.97
C GLU A 51 3.39 -5.08 -21.71
N TRP A 52 2.55 -5.33 -22.72
CA TRP A 52 1.12 -5.11 -22.66
C TRP A 52 0.38 -6.43 -22.48
N HIS A 53 -0.40 -6.54 -21.42
CA HIS A 53 -1.18 -7.72 -21.08
C HIS A 53 -2.66 -7.46 -21.28
N ARG A 54 -3.30 -8.32 -22.09
CA ARG A 54 -4.75 -8.32 -22.25
C ARG A 54 -5.37 -9.12 -21.11
N VAL A 55 -6.22 -8.48 -20.32
CA VAL A 55 -6.87 -9.10 -19.16
C VAL A 55 -8.37 -9.03 -19.31
N VAL A 56 -9.06 -10.15 -19.10
CA VAL A 56 -10.52 -10.29 -19.23
C VAL A 56 -11.11 -10.65 -17.86
N PHE A 57 -12.16 -9.92 -17.51
CA PHE A 57 -12.92 -10.07 -16.27
C PHE A 57 -14.37 -10.37 -16.58
N TRP A 58 -15.01 -11.14 -15.70
CA TRP A 58 -16.38 -11.60 -15.87
C TRP A 58 -17.25 -11.17 -14.70
N SER A 59 -18.55 -11.04 -14.97
CA SER A 59 -19.60 -10.82 -13.96
C SER A 59 -19.28 -9.63 -13.02
N LYS A 60 -19.32 -9.84 -11.70
CA LYS A 60 -19.15 -8.81 -10.68
C LYS A 60 -17.84 -8.03 -10.80
N LEU A 61 -16.73 -8.69 -11.14
CA LEU A 61 -15.45 -7.99 -11.36
C LEU A 61 -15.51 -7.04 -12.57
N ALA A 62 -16.22 -7.42 -13.63
CA ALA A 62 -16.40 -6.55 -14.78
C ALA A 62 -17.20 -5.28 -14.43
N ASP A 63 -18.21 -5.40 -13.56
CA ASP A 63 -18.99 -4.24 -13.09
C ASP A 63 -18.15 -3.30 -12.23
N ILE A 64 -17.31 -3.83 -11.35
CA ILE A 64 -16.35 -3.05 -10.54
C ILE A 64 -15.40 -2.27 -11.46
N ILE A 65 -14.85 -2.92 -12.47
CA ILE A 65 -13.93 -2.30 -13.42
C ILE A 65 -14.62 -1.15 -14.17
N ARG A 66 -15.85 -1.36 -14.66
CA ARG A 66 -16.64 -0.33 -15.34
C ARG A 66 -16.83 0.92 -14.48
N GLN A 67 -17.06 0.73 -13.19
CA GLN A 67 -17.35 1.81 -12.27
C GLN A 67 -16.12 2.59 -11.85
N TYR A 68 -15.02 1.91 -11.53
CA TYR A 68 -13.89 2.49 -10.80
C TYR A 68 -12.61 2.69 -11.62
N LEU A 69 -12.37 1.87 -12.66
CA LEU A 69 -11.11 1.96 -13.39
C LEU A 69 -11.20 2.89 -14.61
N ARG A 70 -10.11 3.59 -14.86
CA ARG A 70 -9.88 4.46 -16.02
C ARG A 70 -8.46 4.26 -16.53
N LYS A 71 -8.16 4.79 -17.71
CA LYS A 71 -6.78 4.89 -18.22
C LYS A 71 -5.86 5.45 -17.13
N GLY A 72 -4.70 4.83 -16.92
CA GLY A 72 -3.72 5.21 -15.92
C GLY A 72 -3.95 4.62 -14.51
N SER A 73 -5.11 3.99 -14.24
CA SER A 73 -5.34 3.32 -12.95
C SER A 73 -4.29 2.24 -12.71
N ALA A 74 -3.71 2.20 -11.51
CA ALA A 74 -2.77 1.18 -11.08
C ALA A 74 -3.52 -0.02 -10.50
N VAL A 75 -3.19 -1.23 -10.95
CA VAL A 75 -3.86 -2.46 -10.55
C VAL A 75 -2.87 -3.60 -10.33
N LEU A 76 -3.23 -4.52 -9.43
CA LEU A 76 -2.65 -5.85 -9.35
C LEU A 76 -3.73 -6.86 -9.70
N VAL A 77 -3.43 -7.72 -10.66
CA VAL A 77 -4.34 -8.73 -11.19
C VAL A 77 -3.78 -10.12 -10.95
N SER A 78 -4.62 -11.03 -10.48
CA SER A 78 -4.33 -12.47 -10.42
C SER A 78 -5.28 -13.22 -11.33
N GLY A 79 -4.77 -14.18 -12.10
CA GLY A 79 -5.56 -14.94 -13.07
C GLY A 79 -4.82 -16.13 -13.66
N LYS A 80 -5.32 -16.58 -14.82
CA LYS A 80 -4.77 -17.70 -15.59
C LYS A 80 -4.56 -17.30 -17.03
N LEU A 81 -3.48 -17.76 -17.66
CA LEU A 81 -3.29 -17.64 -19.09
C LEU A 81 -4.30 -18.53 -19.83
N ARG A 82 -4.90 -17.97 -20.87
CA ARG A 82 -5.78 -18.71 -21.78
C ARG A 82 -5.54 -18.25 -23.20
N SER A 83 -5.32 -19.19 -24.09
CA SER A 83 -5.30 -18.95 -25.53
C SER A 83 -6.62 -19.35 -26.16
N ARG A 84 -7.14 -18.51 -27.05
CA ARG A 84 -8.33 -18.82 -27.85
C ARG A 84 -8.10 -18.44 -29.30
N LYS A 85 -8.69 -19.20 -30.19
CA LYS A 85 -8.74 -18.89 -31.62
C LYS A 85 -9.93 -18.00 -31.93
N TYR A 86 -9.75 -17.09 -32.87
CA TYR A 86 -10.81 -16.26 -33.43
C TYR A 86 -10.55 -16.00 -34.92
N THR A 87 -11.58 -15.75 -35.67
CA THR A 87 -11.46 -15.37 -37.06
C THR A 87 -11.45 -13.85 -37.16
N ASP A 88 -10.41 -13.30 -37.78
CA ASP A 88 -10.32 -11.87 -37.99
C ASP A 88 -11.24 -11.40 -39.16
N GLN A 89 -11.29 -10.09 -39.41
CA GLN A 89 -12.13 -9.50 -40.46
C GLN A 89 -11.74 -9.94 -41.88
N THR A 90 -10.54 -10.48 -42.05
CA THR A 90 -10.05 -11.01 -43.33
C THR A 90 -10.39 -12.49 -43.54
N GLY A 91 -11.04 -13.14 -42.55
CA GLY A 91 -11.35 -14.56 -42.59
C GLY A 91 -10.21 -15.45 -42.11
N ALA A 92 -9.05 -14.90 -41.66
CA ALA A 92 -7.92 -15.67 -41.19
C ALA A 92 -8.09 -16.10 -39.72
N GLU A 93 -7.74 -17.34 -39.42
CA GLU A 93 -7.71 -17.85 -38.04
C GLU A 93 -6.53 -17.26 -37.30
N ARG A 94 -6.79 -16.60 -36.16
CA ARG A 94 -5.79 -16.00 -35.28
C ARG A 94 -5.89 -16.61 -33.89
N THR A 95 -4.76 -16.66 -33.18
CA THR A 95 -4.74 -17.04 -31.77
C THR A 95 -4.41 -15.82 -30.94
N VAL A 96 -5.22 -15.55 -29.92
CA VAL A 96 -4.97 -14.54 -28.91
C VAL A 96 -4.72 -15.22 -27.56
N THR A 97 -3.66 -14.80 -26.88
CA THR A 97 -3.39 -15.20 -25.49
C THR A 97 -3.82 -14.05 -24.59
N GLU A 98 -4.66 -14.36 -23.61
CA GLU A 98 -5.22 -13.41 -22.67
C GLU A 98 -5.17 -13.97 -21.25
N ILE A 99 -5.24 -13.10 -20.24
CA ILE A 99 -5.32 -13.47 -18.85
C ILE A 99 -6.79 -13.45 -18.44
N ILE A 100 -7.33 -14.58 -18.02
CA ILE A 100 -8.66 -14.63 -17.39
C ILE A 100 -8.47 -14.37 -15.90
N ALA A 101 -8.88 -13.19 -15.44
CA ALA A 101 -8.68 -12.75 -14.08
C ALA A 101 -9.65 -13.42 -13.11
N ASN A 102 -9.12 -13.81 -11.96
CA ASN A 102 -9.87 -14.33 -10.83
C ASN A 102 -10.00 -13.28 -9.73
N ASP A 103 -9.05 -12.35 -9.65
CA ASP A 103 -9.00 -11.32 -8.60
C ASP A 103 -8.35 -10.02 -9.11
N LEU A 104 -8.71 -8.91 -8.46
CA LEU A 104 -8.26 -7.56 -8.79
C LEU A 104 -8.07 -6.75 -7.50
N VAL A 105 -6.92 -6.15 -7.34
CA VAL A 105 -6.65 -5.14 -6.31
C VAL A 105 -6.35 -3.81 -6.99
N MET A 106 -7.08 -2.77 -6.63
CA MET A 106 -6.79 -1.40 -7.07
C MET A 106 -5.66 -0.84 -6.20
N LEU A 107 -4.58 -0.44 -6.84
CA LEU A 107 -3.42 0.14 -6.17
C LEU A 107 -3.56 1.67 -6.12
N PRO A 108 -2.98 2.34 -5.11
CA PRO A 108 -2.92 3.79 -5.10
C PRO A 108 -2.17 4.27 -6.35
N SER A 109 -2.81 5.13 -7.14
CA SER A 109 -2.10 5.80 -8.25
C SER A 109 -1.15 6.84 -7.66
N GLY A 110 0.13 6.82 -8.03
CA GLY A 110 1.16 7.74 -7.54
C GLY A 110 0.93 9.23 -7.87
N ASN A 111 -0.21 9.59 -8.48
CA ASN A 111 -0.60 10.98 -8.76
C ASN A 111 -1.58 11.57 -7.73
N ASN A 112 -1.88 10.87 -6.64
CA ASN A 112 -2.43 11.56 -5.49
C ASN A 112 -1.28 12.39 -4.87
N GLN A 113 -1.20 13.65 -5.25
CA GLN A 113 -0.80 14.69 -4.32
C GLN A 113 -1.69 14.47 -3.10
N THR A 114 -1.18 13.68 -2.19
CA THR A 114 -1.70 13.55 -0.85
C THR A 114 -1.81 14.97 -0.33
N GLY A 115 -3.06 15.45 -0.19
CA GLY A 115 -3.35 16.59 0.65
C GLY A 115 -2.55 16.41 1.92
N GLY A 116 -1.62 17.34 2.16
CA GLY A 116 -0.72 17.29 3.30
C GLY A 116 -1.54 17.01 4.55
N TYR A 117 -1.13 16.03 5.28
CA TYR A 117 -1.39 16.00 6.70
C TYR A 117 -0.79 17.30 7.22
N ASN A 118 -1.62 18.31 7.46
CA ASN A 118 -1.29 19.46 8.28
C ASN A 118 -0.97 18.92 9.68
N GLN A 119 0.28 18.51 9.86
CA GLN A 119 0.84 18.38 11.18
C GLN A 119 0.85 19.81 11.75
N PRO A 120 0.15 20.11 12.84
CA PRO A 120 0.26 21.42 13.46
C PRO A 120 1.71 21.57 13.87
N GLN A 121 2.43 22.45 13.17
CA GLN A 121 3.73 22.93 13.61
C GLN A 121 3.50 23.66 14.93
N GLN A 122 3.82 22.99 16.03
CA GLN A 122 4.09 23.66 17.28
C GLN A 122 5.32 24.53 17.03
N GLN A 123 5.06 25.80 16.75
CA GLN A 123 6.08 26.85 16.81
C GLN A 123 6.54 26.96 18.27
N ASN A 124 7.60 26.27 18.59
CA ASN A 124 8.43 26.62 19.72
C ASN A 124 9.16 27.93 19.41
N SER A 125 8.48 29.05 19.66
CA SER A 125 9.14 30.37 19.73
C SER A 125 9.98 30.44 21.01
N TRP A 126 11.20 29.96 20.92
CA TRP A 126 12.21 30.32 21.88
C TRP A 126 12.61 31.76 21.63
N GLN A 127 11.87 32.70 22.22
CA GLN A 127 12.34 34.08 22.35
C GLN A 127 13.51 34.11 23.36
N ASN A 128 14.69 34.32 22.80
CA ASN A 128 15.92 34.59 23.51
C ASN A 128 15.77 35.98 24.19
N GLN A 129 15.37 35.99 25.47
CA GLN A 129 15.52 37.20 26.31
C GLN A 129 16.79 37.03 27.11
N GLN A 130 17.80 37.82 26.73
CA GLN A 130 18.96 38.10 27.54
C GLN A 130 18.53 38.82 28.83
N PRO A 131 18.94 38.38 30.03
CA PRO A 131 18.83 39.22 31.22
C PRO A 131 20.06 40.12 31.29
N GLN A 132 19.80 41.43 31.29
CA GLN A 132 20.78 42.45 31.70
C GLN A 132 21.19 42.21 33.15
N GLN A 133 22.49 42.23 33.38
CA GLN A 133 23.14 42.29 34.68
C GLN A 133 22.76 43.57 35.42
N GLN A 134 22.24 43.47 36.62
CA GLN A 134 22.44 44.45 37.66
C GLN A 134 22.80 43.75 38.95
N ASN A 135 24.04 44.04 39.38
CA ASN A 135 24.63 43.71 40.65
C ASN A 135 23.82 44.31 41.80
N ASN A 136 23.46 43.54 42.82
CA ASN A 136 23.36 44.07 44.16
C ASN A 136 23.74 43.00 45.18
N TRP A 137 24.84 43.24 45.86
CA TRP A 137 25.35 42.48 46.97
C TRP A 137 24.54 42.81 48.21
N GLN A 138 23.99 41.80 48.92
CA GLN A 138 23.93 41.83 50.40
C GLN A 138 23.39 40.51 50.93
N ASN A 139 24.30 39.72 51.39
CA ASN A 139 24.41 39.17 52.76
C ASN A 139 23.13 38.57 53.41
N GLN A 140 23.08 37.24 53.58
CA GLN A 140 22.87 36.64 54.90
C GLN A 140 22.90 35.09 54.87
N GLN A 141 23.45 34.56 55.92
CA GLN A 141 23.94 33.20 56.24
C GLN A 141 22.91 32.08 56.29
N PRO A 142 23.39 30.82 56.44
CA PRO A 142 22.65 29.58 56.17
C PRO A 142 21.90 29.04 57.40
N GLN A 143 20.76 28.42 57.18
CA GLN A 143 20.17 27.51 58.16
C GLN A 143 20.11 26.09 57.60
N GLN A 144 20.86 25.23 58.26
CA GLN A 144 20.74 23.80 58.24
C GLN A 144 19.36 23.38 58.79
N ASN A 145 18.86 22.32 58.22
CA ASN A 145 18.17 21.16 58.81
C ASN A 145 16.96 20.74 57.97
N ASN A 146 16.96 19.61 57.30
CA ASN A 146 16.31 18.41 57.80
C ASN A 146 16.21 17.39 56.65
N TRP A 147 17.21 16.57 56.51
CA TRP A 147 17.15 15.32 55.75
C TRP A 147 17.04 14.16 56.75
N GLN A 148 15.83 13.76 57.09
CA GLN A 148 15.53 12.44 57.65
C GLN A 148 14.02 12.25 57.71
N GLN A 149 13.58 11.23 57.02
CA GLN A 149 12.28 10.55 57.03
C GLN A 149 11.58 10.57 55.68
N GLN A 150 11.95 9.58 54.89
CA GLN A 150 11.01 8.79 54.10
C GLN A 150 11.75 7.66 53.36
N GLN A 151 12.31 6.75 54.12
CA GLN A 151 12.62 5.38 53.72
C GLN A 151 11.94 4.42 54.67
N GLN A 152 10.67 4.17 54.47
CA GLN A 152 9.92 3.01 54.98
C GLN A 152 8.53 3.05 54.38
N ASN A 153 8.34 2.49 53.18
CA ASN A 153 7.10 1.86 52.73
C ASN A 153 7.27 1.33 51.31
N ASN A 154 8.11 0.33 51.15
CA ASN A 154 8.06 -0.47 49.91
C ASN A 154 8.57 -1.90 50.17
N GLN A 155 8.02 -2.55 51.19
CA GLN A 155 8.30 -3.94 51.46
C GLN A 155 7.06 -4.71 51.94
N TYR A 156 5.94 -4.54 51.25
CA TYR A 156 4.77 -5.42 51.41
C TYR A 156 4.03 -5.50 50.05
N ASN A 157 4.57 -6.21 49.10
CA ASN A 157 3.79 -6.86 48.08
C ASN A 157 4.62 -7.78 47.16
N ARG A 158 5.35 -8.72 47.81
CA ARG A 158 5.92 -9.88 47.10
C ARG A 158 5.66 -11.11 47.94
N GLY A 159 4.48 -11.70 47.78
CA GLY A 159 4.20 -12.97 48.49
C GLY A 159 2.72 -13.33 48.40
N ASN A 160 2.18 -13.58 47.21
CA ASN A 160 0.96 -14.38 47.09
C ASN A 160 0.64 -14.81 45.67
N TRP A 161 1.55 -15.50 45.00
CA TRP A 161 1.28 -16.25 43.77
C TRP A 161 2.02 -17.58 43.75
N GLN A 162 1.85 -18.39 44.81
CA GLN A 162 2.16 -19.81 44.74
C GLN A 162 1.26 -20.51 45.76
N ASN A 163 0.08 -20.92 45.33
CA ASN A 163 -0.64 -22.12 45.78
C ASN A 163 -2.04 -22.08 45.19
N ASN A 164 -2.22 -22.68 44.01
CA ASN A 164 -3.44 -23.35 43.61
C ASN A 164 -3.21 -24.08 42.27
N ASN A 165 -2.52 -25.22 42.38
CA ASN A 165 -2.67 -26.29 41.41
C ASN A 165 -2.18 -27.60 42.05
N MET A 166 -3.00 -28.11 42.93
CA MET A 166 -3.05 -29.54 43.26
C MET A 166 -4.44 -29.84 43.83
N GLN A 167 -5.17 -30.61 43.11
CA GLN A 167 -6.37 -31.42 43.40
C GLN A 167 -7.57 -31.06 42.50
N ARG A 168 -7.66 -31.76 41.37
CA ARG A 168 -8.63 -32.85 41.06
C ARG A 168 -8.40 -33.26 39.64
#